data_9ac9a173206b5aeb5879c93ba14cdd9a
#
_entry.id   9ac9a173206b5aeb5879c93ba14cdd9a
#
_cell.length_a   1.000
_cell.length_b   1.000
_cell.length_c   1.000
_cell.angle_alpha   90.00
_cell.angle_beta   90.00
_cell.angle_gamma   90.00
#
_symmetry.space_group_name_H-M   'P 1'
#
loop_
_entity.id
_entity.type
_entity.pdbx_description
1 polymer ?
#
loop_
_entity_poly.entity_id
_entity_poly.type
_entity_poly.pdbx_seq_one_letter_code
_entity_poly.pdbx_strand_id
1 'polypeptide(L)'
;FPHGFDVIIDAIGDAQLIEESLPLLKKKGRFLNYSFAVTEKKDVTINMAMFASRDLTYMGSTFQHHNFGQVLRSMSAGRVQPEVTISDTYPIARYFEALDRNLSDPDCVKIIIEPNGPSEGK
;
A
#
# COMPACT_ATOMS: atom_id res chain seq x y z
N PHE A 1 4.48 21.11 1.62
CA PHE A 1 4.85 20.92 0.18
C PHE A 1 4.23 22.05 -0.64
N PRO A 2 4.88 23.22 -0.73
CA PRO A 2 4.29 24.40 -1.36
C PRO A 2 4.06 24.26 -2.88
N HIS A 3 4.66 23.26 -3.53
CA HIS A 3 4.55 23.03 -4.96
C HIS A 3 3.72 21.80 -5.34
N GLY A 4 3.17 21.09 -4.38
CA GLY A 4 2.42 19.85 -4.58
C GLY A 4 3.32 18.65 -4.92
N PHE A 5 2.70 17.54 -5.31
CA PHE A 5 3.36 16.25 -5.56
C PHE A 5 3.37 15.89 -7.04
N ASP A 6 4.46 15.29 -7.50
CA ASP A 6 4.56 14.72 -8.85
C ASP A 6 3.74 13.44 -8.97
N VAL A 7 3.74 12.64 -7.90
CA VAL A 7 3.05 11.36 -7.82
C VAL A 7 2.41 11.23 -6.45
N ILE A 8 1.14 10.81 -6.43
CA ILE A 8 0.44 10.37 -5.23
C ILE A 8 0.03 8.92 -5.47
N ILE A 9 0.30 8.06 -4.49
CA ILE A 9 -0.10 6.66 -4.52
C ILE A 9 -1.08 6.44 -3.35
N ASP A 10 -2.31 6.10 -3.69
CA ASP A 10 -3.30 5.67 -2.71
C ASP A 10 -3.19 4.16 -2.48
N ALA A 11 -2.93 3.78 -1.24
CA ALA A 11 -2.88 2.39 -0.79
C ALA A 11 -3.97 2.08 0.27
N ILE A 12 -4.90 3.01 0.49
CA ILE A 12 -5.96 2.90 1.50
C ILE A 12 -7.29 2.59 0.84
N GLY A 13 -7.68 3.35 -0.20
CA GLY A 13 -8.94 3.19 -0.91
C GLY A 13 -10.12 3.91 -0.24
N ASP A 14 -9.84 4.95 0.52
CA ASP A 14 -10.87 5.83 1.06
C ASP A 14 -11.23 6.93 0.06
N ALA A 15 -12.51 7.00 -0.33
CA ALA A 15 -12.96 7.94 -1.35
C ALA A 15 -12.74 9.40 -0.96
N GLN A 16 -12.92 9.74 0.32
CA GLN A 16 -12.71 11.10 0.82
C GLN A 16 -11.24 11.49 0.77
N LEU A 17 -10.34 10.59 1.22
CA LEU A 17 -8.90 10.83 1.16
C LEU A 17 -8.41 10.99 -0.28
N ILE A 18 -8.98 10.25 -1.23
CA ILE A 18 -8.68 10.41 -2.66
C ILE A 18 -9.10 11.80 -3.12
N GLU A 19 -10.35 12.22 -2.85
CA GLU A 19 -10.88 13.54 -3.22
C GLU A 19 -10.03 14.68 -2.65
N GLU A 20 -9.60 14.57 -1.40
CA GLU A 20 -8.75 15.56 -0.72
C GLU A 20 -7.30 15.57 -1.23
N SER A 21 -6.81 14.44 -1.73
CA SER A 21 -5.42 14.31 -2.23
C SER A 21 -5.24 14.82 -3.65
N LEU A 22 -6.25 14.67 -4.51
CA LEU A 22 -6.15 15.05 -5.92
C LEU A 22 -5.74 16.51 -6.14
N PRO A 23 -6.24 17.51 -5.39
CA PRO A 23 -5.79 18.90 -5.51
C PRO A 23 -4.32 19.14 -5.16
N LEU A 24 -3.71 18.24 -4.40
CA LEU A 24 -2.31 18.32 -3.98
C LEU A 24 -1.33 17.93 -5.09
N LEU A 25 -1.81 17.37 -6.21
CA LEU A 25 -0.98 17.12 -7.38
C LEU A 25 -0.56 18.44 -8.03
N LYS A 26 0.68 18.52 -8.42
CA LYS A 26 1.17 19.63 -9.27
C LYS A 26 0.80 19.39 -10.73
N LYS A 27 1.05 20.40 -11.57
CA LYS A 27 0.83 20.26 -13.02
C LYS A 27 1.58 19.05 -13.58
N LYS A 28 0.91 18.25 -14.43
CA LYS A 28 1.36 16.95 -14.97
C LYS A 28 1.56 15.88 -13.90
N GLY A 29 0.99 16.07 -12.72
CA GLY A 29 1.02 15.08 -11.64
C GLY A 29 0.20 13.83 -11.97
N ARG A 30 0.58 12.72 -11.33
CA ARG A 30 -0.04 11.41 -11.54
C ARG A 30 -0.58 10.89 -10.21
N PHE A 31 -1.82 10.44 -10.23
CA PHE A 31 -2.43 9.72 -9.12
C PHE A 31 -2.54 8.23 -9.47
N LEU A 32 -2.01 7.38 -8.61
CA LEU A 32 -2.14 5.93 -8.72
C LEU A 32 -3.04 5.42 -7.59
N ASN A 33 -4.22 4.93 -7.94
CA ASN A 33 -5.04 4.16 -7.02
C ASN A 33 -4.56 2.70 -7.06
N TYR A 34 -3.92 2.26 -5.98
CA TYR A 34 -3.38 0.91 -5.82
C TYR A 34 -4.20 0.09 -4.81
N SER A 35 -5.27 0.64 -4.30
CA SER A 35 -6.11 0.04 -3.27
C SER A 35 -7.46 -0.38 -3.80
N PHE A 36 -8.13 -1.28 -3.07
CA PHE A 36 -9.56 -1.49 -3.22
C PHE A 36 -10.31 -0.51 -2.30
N ALA A 37 -11.49 -0.08 -2.74
CA ALA A 37 -12.38 0.71 -1.88
C ALA A 37 -12.69 -0.07 -0.60
N VAL A 38 -12.23 0.46 0.53
CA VAL A 38 -12.44 -0.15 1.86
C VAL A 38 -13.64 0.44 2.58
N THR A 39 -14.19 1.54 2.08
CA THR A 39 -15.38 2.23 2.61
C THR A 39 -16.62 1.88 1.82
N GLU A 40 -17.81 2.17 2.39
CA GLU A 40 -19.09 2.01 1.67
C GLU A 40 -19.18 2.94 0.47
N LYS A 41 -18.63 4.16 0.56
CA LYS A 41 -18.53 5.11 -0.54
C LYS A 41 -17.43 4.67 -1.51
N LYS A 42 -17.83 4.18 -2.67
CA LYS A 42 -16.92 3.71 -3.75
C LYS A 42 -16.71 4.74 -4.84
N ASP A 43 -17.56 5.77 -4.89
CA ASP A 43 -17.52 6.80 -5.91
C ASP A 43 -16.69 7.99 -5.44
N VAL A 44 -15.84 8.49 -6.33
CA VAL A 44 -14.97 9.64 -6.11
C VAL A 44 -15.40 10.78 -7.01
N THR A 45 -15.56 11.97 -6.45
CA THR A 45 -15.88 13.18 -7.21
C THR A 45 -14.61 13.85 -7.72
N ILE A 46 -14.50 14.01 -9.02
CA ILE A 46 -13.34 14.61 -9.66
C ILE A 46 -13.71 15.95 -10.30
N ASN A 47 -12.94 16.99 -9.97
CA ASN A 47 -13.04 18.28 -10.68
C ASN A 47 -12.34 18.19 -12.04
N MET A 48 -13.12 17.95 -13.09
CA MET A 48 -12.61 17.77 -14.45
C MET A 48 -11.91 19.02 -15.00
N ALA A 49 -12.34 20.23 -14.61
CA ALA A 49 -11.67 21.46 -15.02
C ALA A 49 -10.25 21.54 -14.43
N MET A 50 -10.07 21.13 -13.18
CA MET A 50 -8.75 21.03 -12.57
C MET A 50 -7.88 20.00 -13.30
N PHE A 51 -8.43 18.83 -13.63
CA PHE A 51 -7.70 17.78 -14.36
C PHE A 51 -7.21 18.29 -15.71
N ALA A 52 -8.09 18.90 -16.50
CA ALA A 52 -7.74 19.42 -17.82
C ALA A 52 -6.70 20.55 -17.75
N SER A 53 -6.90 21.53 -16.84
CA SER A 53 -6.01 22.69 -16.75
C SER A 53 -4.60 22.38 -16.23
N ARG A 54 -4.46 21.27 -15.49
CA ARG A 54 -3.19 20.82 -14.91
C ARG A 54 -2.56 19.63 -15.63
N ASP A 55 -3.18 19.11 -16.70
CA ASP A 55 -2.72 17.91 -17.41
C ASP A 55 -2.53 16.71 -16.45
N LEU A 56 -3.49 16.46 -15.55
CA LEU A 56 -3.38 15.41 -14.54
C LEU A 56 -3.69 14.02 -15.11
N THR A 57 -3.08 13.00 -14.54
CA THR A 57 -3.35 11.60 -14.87
C THR A 57 -3.84 10.86 -13.63
N TYR A 58 -4.96 10.13 -13.76
CA TYR A 58 -5.45 9.18 -12.77
C TYR A 58 -5.35 7.77 -13.33
N MET A 59 -4.74 6.86 -12.59
CA MET A 59 -4.57 5.46 -12.98
C MET A 59 -5.03 4.53 -11.87
N GLY A 60 -5.76 3.49 -12.23
CA GLY A 60 -6.01 2.36 -11.36
C GLY A 60 -4.95 1.27 -11.57
N SER A 61 -4.59 0.58 -10.51
CA SER A 61 -3.78 -0.63 -10.56
C SER A 61 -4.34 -1.63 -9.58
N THR A 62 -4.40 -2.87 -9.99
CA THR A 62 -4.82 -3.97 -9.13
C THR A 62 -3.82 -5.08 -9.25
N PHE A 63 -3.76 -5.95 -8.30
CA PHE A 63 -2.88 -7.11 -8.16
C PHE A 63 -1.66 -7.17 -9.10
N GLN A 64 -0.57 -7.67 -8.58
CA GLN A 64 0.67 -7.74 -9.32
C GLN A 64 0.66 -8.92 -10.29
N HIS A 65 0.60 -8.64 -11.58
CA HIS A 65 0.81 -9.64 -12.60
C HIS A 65 2.29 -9.69 -13.00
N HIS A 66 2.88 -10.90 -12.91
CA HIS A 66 4.23 -11.19 -13.43
C HIS A 66 5.44 -10.53 -12.75
N ASN A 67 5.27 -9.81 -11.63
CA ASN A 67 6.37 -9.10 -10.97
C ASN A 67 7.12 -9.89 -9.89
N PHE A 68 6.60 -11.05 -9.46
CA PHE A 68 7.20 -11.84 -8.38
C PHE A 68 8.68 -12.15 -8.62
N GLY A 69 9.04 -12.62 -9.82
CA GLY A 69 10.42 -12.93 -10.14
C GLY A 69 11.36 -11.72 -10.05
N GLN A 70 10.88 -10.53 -10.41
CA GLN A 70 11.64 -9.30 -10.29
C GLN A 70 11.82 -8.88 -8.83
N VAL A 71 10.76 -8.98 -8.03
CA VAL A 71 10.80 -8.67 -6.58
C VAL A 71 11.77 -9.62 -5.88
N LEU A 72 11.66 -10.94 -6.11
CA LEU A 72 12.56 -11.93 -5.52
C LEU A 72 14.04 -11.68 -5.89
N ARG A 73 14.33 -11.35 -7.14
CA ARG A 73 15.69 -10.96 -7.53
C ARG A 73 16.18 -9.69 -6.83
N SER A 74 15.28 -8.73 -6.59
CA SER A 74 15.62 -7.50 -5.86
C SER A 74 15.90 -7.77 -4.39
N MET A 75 15.14 -8.66 -3.76
CA MET A 75 15.36 -9.14 -2.39
C MET A 75 16.69 -9.90 -2.29
N SER A 76 16.92 -10.87 -3.18
CA SER A 76 18.19 -11.64 -3.21
C SER A 76 19.43 -10.77 -3.45
N ALA A 77 19.25 -9.64 -4.14
CA ALA A 77 20.32 -8.67 -4.36
C ALA A 77 20.45 -7.64 -3.23
N GLY A 78 19.70 -7.77 -2.13
CA GLY A 78 19.71 -6.85 -0.99
C GLY A 78 19.15 -5.46 -1.28
N ARG A 79 18.51 -5.25 -2.43
CA ARG A 79 17.90 -3.95 -2.79
C ARG A 79 16.57 -3.69 -2.12
N VAL A 80 15.89 -4.74 -1.71
CA VAL A 80 14.65 -4.73 -0.93
C VAL A 80 14.87 -5.63 0.27
N GLN A 81 14.64 -5.08 1.45
CA GLN A 81 14.80 -5.77 2.74
C GLN A 81 13.45 -5.81 3.43
N PRO A 82 12.59 -6.80 3.14
CA PRO A 82 11.24 -6.89 3.72
C PRO A 82 11.28 -7.13 5.24
N GLU A 83 12.38 -7.65 5.77
CA GLU A 83 12.57 -7.96 7.18
C GLU A 83 12.38 -6.73 8.07
N VAL A 84 12.70 -5.54 7.58
CA VAL A 84 12.53 -4.29 8.34
C VAL A 84 11.05 -3.94 8.62
N THR A 85 10.12 -4.57 7.89
CA THR A 85 8.69 -4.37 8.10
C THR A 85 8.05 -5.44 8.97
N ILE A 86 8.77 -6.53 9.29
CA ILE A 86 8.25 -7.62 10.11
C ILE A 86 8.34 -7.22 11.58
N SER A 87 7.18 -7.00 12.20
CA SER A 87 7.10 -6.64 13.62
C SER A 87 7.25 -7.87 14.52
N ASP A 88 6.70 -9.01 14.08
CA ASP A 88 6.78 -10.25 14.83
C ASP A 88 6.45 -11.50 14.00
N THR A 89 6.79 -12.67 14.53
CA THR A 89 6.51 -13.96 13.91
C THR A 89 5.85 -14.90 14.93
N TYR A 90 4.76 -15.55 14.52
CA TYR A 90 3.99 -16.45 15.38
C TYR A 90 3.80 -17.82 14.73
N PRO A 91 3.85 -18.90 15.51
CA PRO A 91 3.38 -20.20 15.05
C PRO A 91 1.87 -20.17 14.84
N ILE A 92 1.36 -21.02 13.95
CA ILE A 92 -0.09 -21.09 13.63
C ILE A 92 -0.96 -21.32 14.89
N ALA A 93 -0.44 -22.05 15.88
CA ALA A 93 -1.16 -22.29 17.14
C ALA A 93 -1.47 -21.01 17.94
N ARG A 94 -0.75 -19.93 17.69
CA ARG A 94 -0.94 -18.61 18.31
C ARG A 94 -1.56 -17.57 17.35
N TYR A 95 -2.28 -18.05 16.34
CA TYR A 95 -2.87 -17.16 15.29
C TYR A 95 -3.75 -16.05 15.87
N PHE A 96 -4.63 -16.37 16.83
CA PHE A 96 -5.54 -15.38 17.40
C PHE A 96 -4.82 -14.31 18.22
N GLU A 97 -3.73 -14.68 18.90
CA GLU A 97 -2.88 -13.72 19.61
C GLU A 97 -2.15 -12.78 18.62
N ALA A 98 -1.66 -13.35 17.53
CA ALA A 98 -1.07 -12.56 16.45
C ALA A 98 -2.05 -11.59 15.83
N LEU A 99 -3.30 -12.03 15.63
CA LEU A 99 -4.38 -11.18 15.10
C LEU A 99 -4.73 -10.06 16.07
N ASP A 100 -4.88 -10.37 17.36
CA ASP A 100 -5.18 -9.36 18.39
C ASP A 100 -4.09 -8.29 18.44
N ARG A 101 -2.83 -8.69 18.44
CA ARG A 101 -1.71 -7.74 18.37
C ARG A 101 -1.74 -6.88 17.11
N ASN A 102 -1.99 -7.46 15.95
CA ASN A 102 -2.05 -6.72 14.70
C ASN A 102 -3.18 -5.66 14.67
N LEU A 103 -4.27 -5.93 15.40
CA LEU A 103 -5.40 -5.02 15.47
C LEU A 103 -5.28 -3.96 16.56
N SER A 104 -4.56 -4.27 17.65
CA SER A 104 -4.49 -3.41 18.84
C SER A 104 -3.24 -2.56 18.93
N ASP A 105 -2.14 -2.99 18.31
CA ASP A 105 -0.85 -2.32 18.37
C ASP A 105 -0.62 -1.45 17.12
N PRO A 106 -0.68 -0.11 17.23
CA PRO A 106 -0.48 0.80 16.10
C PRO A 106 0.95 0.77 15.52
N ASP A 107 1.93 0.26 16.28
CA ASP A 107 3.31 0.13 15.81
C ASP A 107 3.55 -1.22 15.12
N CYS A 108 2.55 -2.11 15.10
CA CYS A 108 2.62 -3.38 14.41
C CYS A 108 2.40 -3.20 12.89
N VAL A 109 3.47 -3.34 12.11
CA VAL A 109 3.41 -3.17 10.65
C VAL A 109 3.04 -4.46 9.94
N LYS A 110 3.72 -5.57 10.29
CA LYS A 110 3.52 -6.87 9.63
C LYS A 110 3.78 -8.01 10.61
N ILE A 111 2.84 -8.95 10.68
CA ILE A 111 3.02 -10.21 11.39
C ILE A 111 3.16 -11.35 10.37
N ILE A 112 4.11 -12.23 10.61
CA ILE A 112 4.30 -13.46 9.84
C ILE A 112 3.74 -14.63 10.66
N ILE A 113 2.97 -15.49 10.02
CA ILE A 113 2.54 -16.76 10.60
C ILE A 113 3.35 -17.89 9.97
N GLU A 114 4.01 -18.67 10.81
CA GLU A 114 4.75 -19.87 10.41
C GLU A 114 3.89 -21.11 10.66
N PRO A 115 3.30 -21.71 9.61
CA PRO A 115 2.35 -22.81 9.79
C PRO A 115 3.05 -24.13 10.23
N ASN A 116 4.32 -24.29 9.91
CA ASN A 116 5.08 -25.51 10.17
C ASN A 116 6.07 -25.38 11.35
N GLY A 117 5.94 -24.31 12.17
CA GLY A 117 6.90 -23.95 13.20
C GLY A 117 8.14 -23.22 12.64
N PRO A 118 9.02 -22.72 13.51
CA PRO A 118 10.24 -22.07 13.06
C PRO A 118 11.03 -23.06 12.20
N SER A 119 11.44 -22.65 11.02
CA SER A 119 12.36 -23.43 10.20
C SER A 119 13.64 -23.60 11.01
N GLU A 120 13.90 -24.81 11.49
CA GLU A 120 15.20 -25.14 12.09
C GLU A 120 16.25 -24.74 11.06
N GLY A 121 17.07 -23.75 11.43
CA GLY A 121 18.04 -23.15 10.52
C GLY A 121 18.94 -24.21 9.90
N LYS A 122 18.93 -24.27 8.56
CA LYS A 122 19.97 -24.93 7.78
C LYS A 122 21.09 -23.95 7.53
#